data_9b904aa84ca1977f7b130608557ae3bd
#
_entry.id   9b904aa84ca1977f7b130608557ae3bd
#
_cell.length_a   1.000
_cell.length_b   1.000
_cell.length_c   1.000
_cell.angle_alpha   90.00
_cell.angle_beta   90.00
_cell.angle_gamma   90.00
#
_symmetry.space_group_name_H-M   'P 1'
#
loop_
_entity.id
_entity.type
_entity.pdbx_description
1 polymer ?
#
loop_
_entity_poly.entity_id
_entity_poly.type
_entity_poly.pdbx_seq_one_letter_code
_entity_poly.pdbx_strand_id
1 'polypeptide(L)'
;MKKKIAVVIVTFNGEIWIKKNLNSLLNSNYPIDIIIVDNASTDETINIIKEFSAIELIQNKNNLGFGKANTIGIDLAIKKGADAIFLLNQDTWIYKNTITNLVEVLFKNSNLGIVSPLHYSADETTLDENFNTYFNRFKKEEDTESLRIVPFINAASWLVSKECFTKTGYFDPIFNHYGEDRNFCDRVKYHGFKIGVVKNAAICHDRKVKLNSNKIELQSKYLVLNQMINCNNSLLISLFQGLKSVFGLSKFHFSNQGALKTISLFIKLLLYYFNLLLNIRTILKIRLNSIKGINGVLPL
;
A
#
# COMPACT_ATOMS: atom_id res chain seq x y z
N MET A 1 -2.27 28.99 -0.84
CA MET A 1 -3.31 28.33 -1.67
C MET A 1 -3.64 26.98 -1.05
N LYS A 2 -4.92 26.58 -1.10
CA LYS A 2 -5.37 25.26 -0.62
C LYS A 2 -4.79 24.16 -1.51
N LYS A 3 -4.24 23.09 -0.93
CA LYS A 3 -3.62 21.99 -1.69
C LYS A 3 -4.69 21.20 -2.45
N LYS A 4 -4.41 20.82 -3.69
CA LYS A 4 -5.30 19.98 -4.50
C LYS A 4 -5.07 18.52 -4.16
N ILE A 5 -6.10 17.83 -3.68
CA ILE A 5 -6.05 16.43 -3.28
C ILE A 5 -6.93 15.60 -4.20
N ALA A 6 -6.37 14.53 -4.75
CA ALA A 6 -7.12 13.48 -5.45
C ALA A 6 -7.18 12.23 -4.57
N VAL A 7 -8.37 11.63 -4.48
CA VAL A 7 -8.56 10.30 -3.87
C VAL A 7 -8.55 9.27 -4.98
N VAL A 8 -7.72 8.24 -4.87
CA VAL A 8 -7.66 7.12 -5.80
C VAL A 8 -8.15 5.87 -5.09
N ILE A 9 -9.16 5.23 -5.66
CA ILE A 9 -9.77 3.99 -5.16
C ILE A 9 -9.67 2.93 -6.25
N VAL A 10 -9.12 1.77 -5.91
CA VAL A 10 -9.18 0.59 -6.78
C VAL A 10 -10.33 -0.29 -6.32
N THR A 11 -11.23 -0.64 -7.26
CA THR A 11 -12.38 -1.50 -6.97
C THR A 11 -12.25 -2.85 -7.69
N PHE A 12 -12.71 -3.91 -7.02
CA PHE A 12 -12.92 -5.23 -7.58
C PHE A 12 -13.95 -5.98 -6.74
N ASN A 13 -15.15 -6.19 -7.30
CA ASN A 13 -16.29 -6.83 -6.63
C ASN A 13 -16.54 -6.25 -5.23
N GLY A 14 -16.74 -4.95 -5.17
CA GLY A 14 -16.84 -4.15 -3.94
C GLY A 14 -18.24 -3.64 -3.62
N GLU A 15 -19.30 -4.22 -4.20
CA GLU A 15 -20.70 -3.74 -4.09
C GLU A 15 -21.16 -3.50 -2.66
N ILE A 16 -20.69 -4.31 -1.72
CA ILE A 16 -21.08 -4.21 -0.31
C ILE A 16 -20.45 -3.02 0.44
N TRP A 17 -19.36 -2.45 -0.08
CA TRP A 17 -18.62 -1.38 0.59
C TRP A 17 -18.68 -0.04 -0.14
N ILE A 18 -18.65 -0.07 -1.48
CA ILE A 18 -18.36 1.12 -2.28
C ILE A 18 -19.33 2.29 -2.02
N LYS A 19 -20.61 2.03 -1.76
CA LYS A 19 -21.58 3.06 -1.44
C LYS A 19 -21.26 3.79 -0.13
N LYS A 20 -20.87 3.05 0.94
CA LYS A 20 -20.46 3.63 2.23
C LYS A 20 -19.15 4.41 2.09
N ASN A 21 -18.19 3.86 1.34
CA ASN A 21 -16.91 4.50 1.04
C ASN A 21 -17.15 5.87 0.39
N LEU A 22 -17.88 5.92 -0.73
CA LEU A 22 -18.13 7.14 -1.49
C LEU A 22 -18.93 8.18 -0.70
N ASN A 23 -19.95 7.77 0.02
CA ASN A 23 -20.71 8.68 0.90
C ASN A 23 -19.81 9.32 1.96
N SER A 24 -18.86 8.59 2.53
CA SER A 24 -17.93 9.15 3.51
C SER A 24 -17.00 10.20 2.90
N LEU A 25 -16.55 9.98 1.66
CA LEU A 25 -15.70 10.92 0.92
C LEU A 25 -16.46 12.21 0.55
N LEU A 26 -17.69 12.09 0.07
CA LEU A 26 -18.52 13.25 -0.27
C LEU A 26 -18.89 14.10 0.94
N ASN A 27 -18.88 13.51 2.15
CA ASN A 27 -19.08 14.22 3.42
C ASN A 27 -17.78 14.79 4.01
N SER A 28 -16.64 14.72 3.30
CA SER A 28 -15.37 15.28 3.75
C SER A 28 -15.41 16.81 3.82
N ASN A 29 -14.86 17.39 4.90
CA ASN A 29 -14.68 18.83 5.02
C ASN A 29 -13.57 19.41 4.12
N TYR A 30 -12.75 18.54 3.49
CA TYR A 30 -11.72 18.94 2.54
C TYR A 30 -12.20 18.67 1.11
N PRO A 31 -12.09 19.65 0.17
CA PRO A 31 -12.44 19.42 -1.23
C PRO A 31 -11.46 18.43 -1.87
N ILE A 32 -12.01 17.46 -2.58
CA ILE A 32 -11.25 16.37 -3.20
C ILE A 32 -11.79 16.08 -4.61
N ASP A 33 -10.90 15.63 -5.49
CA ASP A 33 -11.25 14.95 -6.72
C ASP A 33 -11.27 13.45 -6.47
N ILE A 34 -12.28 12.71 -6.93
CA ILE A 34 -12.38 11.26 -6.73
C ILE A 34 -12.16 10.55 -8.07
N ILE A 35 -11.16 9.66 -8.10
CA ILE A 35 -10.82 8.82 -9.24
C ILE A 35 -10.98 7.36 -8.79
N ILE A 36 -11.81 6.60 -9.49
CA ILE A 36 -11.98 5.17 -9.27
C ILE A 36 -11.39 4.41 -10.45
N VAL A 37 -10.57 3.40 -10.15
CA VAL A 37 -10.05 2.47 -11.13
C VAL A 37 -10.66 1.09 -10.84
N ASP A 38 -11.66 0.73 -11.63
CA ASP A 38 -12.31 -0.57 -11.51
C ASP A 38 -11.50 -1.66 -12.21
N ASN A 39 -11.19 -2.72 -11.48
CA ASN A 39 -10.37 -3.84 -11.93
C ASN A 39 -11.20 -4.99 -12.54
N ALA A 40 -12.17 -4.66 -13.39
CA ALA A 40 -13.09 -5.60 -14.04
C ALA A 40 -14.04 -6.28 -13.04
N SER A 41 -14.77 -5.49 -12.25
CA SER A 41 -15.84 -5.99 -11.39
C SER A 41 -16.97 -6.62 -12.20
N THR A 42 -17.57 -7.68 -11.66
CA THR A 42 -18.68 -8.43 -12.27
C THR A 42 -19.96 -8.40 -11.43
N ASP A 43 -19.92 -7.76 -10.28
CA ASP A 43 -21.04 -7.50 -9.38
C ASP A 43 -21.64 -6.09 -9.62
N GLU A 44 -22.47 -5.58 -8.72
CA GLU A 44 -23.12 -4.27 -8.85
C GLU A 44 -22.19 -3.08 -8.59
N THR A 45 -20.88 -3.29 -8.35
CA THR A 45 -19.91 -2.21 -8.05
C THR A 45 -20.00 -1.06 -9.03
N ILE A 46 -19.97 -1.34 -10.34
CA ILE A 46 -19.97 -0.30 -11.38
C ILE A 46 -21.29 0.45 -11.42
N ASN A 47 -22.43 -0.25 -11.27
CA ASN A 47 -23.75 0.36 -11.27
C ASN A 47 -23.89 1.32 -10.08
N ILE A 48 -23.43 0.91 -8.89
CA ILE A 48 -23.44 1.78 -7.70
C ILE A 48 -22.56 3.01 -7.90
N ILE A 49 -21.35 2.87 -8.47
CA ILE A 49 -20.44 4.01 -8.71
C ILE A 49 -21.10 5.04 -9.65
N LYS A 50 -21.82 4.59 -10.67
CA LYS A 50 -22.51 5.47 -11.64
C LYS A 50 -23.65 6.29 -11.05
N GLU A 51 -24.14 5.94 -9.85
CA GLU A 51 -25.12 6.80 -9.11
C GLU A 51 -24.49 8.13 -8.65
N PHE A 52 -23.15 8.25 -8.65
CA PHE A 52 -22.40 9.41 -8.16
C PHE A 52 -21.80 10.21 -9.31
N SER A 53 -22.35 11.39 -9.59
CA SER A 53 -21.97 12.24 -10.74
C SER A 53 -20.59 12.90 -10.65
N ALA A 54 -20.02 13.02 -9.44
CA ALA A 54 -18.75 13.73 -9.20
C ALA A 54 -17.51 12.83 -9.23
N ILE A 55 -17.61 11.62 -9.83
CA ILE A 55 -16.56 10.61 -9.80
C ILE A 55 -16.03 10.37 -11.21
N GLU A 56 -14.69 10.33 -11.35
CA GLU A 56 -14.04 9.89 -12.57
C GLU A 56 -13.79 8.38 -12.50
N LEU A 57 -14.49 7.62 -13.33
CA LEU A 57 -14.42 6.16 -13.37
C LEU A 57 -13.60 5.67 -14.56
N ILE A 58 -12.54 4.90 -14.29
CA ILE A 58 -11.74 4.16 -15.26
C ILE A 58 -12.07 2.67 -15.09
N GLN A 59 -12.43 1.99 -16.18
CA GLN A 59 -12.75 0.57 -16.15
C GLN A 59 -11.67 -0.22 -16.89
N ASN A 60 -10.95 -1.10 -16.19
CA ASN A 60 -9.99 -2.01 -16.79
C ASN A 60 -10.73 -3.21 -17.41
N LYS A 61 -10.20 -3.73 -18.53
CA LYS A 61 -10.75 -4.95 -19.18
C LYS A 61 -10.48 -6.22 -18.35
N ASN A 62 -9.45 -6.22 -17.53
CA ASN A 62 -9.01 -7.34 -16.69
C ASN A 62 -8.54 -6.83 -15.34
N ASN A 63 -8.52 -7.70 -14.33
CA ASN A 63 -7.93 -7.38 -13.03
C ASN A 63 -6.40 -7.29 -13.14
N LEU A 64 -5.87 -6.08 -13.07
CA LEU A 64 -4.44 -5.78 -13.16
C LEU A 64 -3.69 -5.94 -11.83
N GLY A 65 -4.41 -6.20 -10.73
CA GLY A 65 -3.89 -6.19 -9.37
C GLY A 65 -3.83 -4.78 -8.77
N PHE A 66 -3.57 -4.74 -7.46
CA PHE A 66 -3.65 -3.50 -6.67
C PHE A 66 -2.66 -2.42 -7.14
N GLY A 67 -1.39 -2.76 -7.28
CA GLY A 67 -0.34 -1.78 -7.59
C GLY A 67 -0.51 -1.14 -8.96
N LYS A 68 -0.78 -1.94 -10.01
CA LYS A 68 -0.93 -1.43 -11.38
C LYS A 68 -2.18 -0.57 -11.53
N ALA A 69 -3.30 -0.98 -10.93
CA ALA A 69 -4.53 -0.18 -10.97
C ALA A 69 -4.37 1.14 -10.23
N ASN A 70 -3.76 1.15 -9.03
CA ASN A 70 -3.42 2.40 -8.35
C ASN A 70 -2.51 3.29 -9.20
N THR A 71 -1.51 2.73 -9.90
CA THR A 71 -0.62 3.49 -10.77
C THR A 71 -1.38 4.27 -11.85
N ILE A 72 -2.42 3.69 -12.44
CA ILE A 72 -3.29 4.37 -13.42
C ILE A 72 -3.97 5.59 -12.79
N GLY A 73 -4.56 5.41 -11.60
CA GLY A 73 -5.25 6.50 -10.89
C GLY A 73 -4.27 7.59 -10.41
N ILE A 74 -3.09 7.21 -9.93
CA ILE A 74 -2.03 8.12 -9.48
C ILE A 74 -1.55 8.99 -10.66
N ASP A 75 -1.26 8.36 -11.81
CA ASP A 75 -0.79 9.06 -13.00
C ASP A 75 -1.82 10.10 -13.48
N LEU A 76 -3.09 9.71 -13.54
CA LEU A 76 -4.17 10.63 -13.87
C LEU A 76 -4.30 11.78 -12.88
N ALA A 77 -4.24 11.50 -11.57
CA ALA A 77 -4.30 12.51 -10.51
C ALA A 77 -3.17 13.54 -10.65
N ILE A 78 -1.94 13.07 -10.91
CA ILE A 78 -0.77 13.93 -11.10
C ILE A 78 -0.93 14.80 -12.38
N LYS A 79 -1.39 14.22 -13.48
CA LYS A 79 -1.67 14.94 -14.74
C LYS A 79 -2.74 16.01 -14.55
N LYS A 80 -3.70 15.79 -13.68
CA LYS A 80 -4.74 16.76 -13.30
C LYS A 80 -4.26 17.81 -12.30
N GLY A 81 -3.00 17.77 -11.90
CA GLY A 81 -2.38 18.76 -11.03
C GLY A 81 -2.61 18.55 -9.54
N ALA A 82 -2.86 17.32 -9.08
CA ALA A 82 -2.93 17.03 -7.65
C ALA A 82 -1.59 17.30 -6.96
N ASP A 83 -1.62 17.93 -5.77
CA ASP A 83 -0.45 18.14 -4.90
C ASP A 83 -0.13 16.91 -4.05
N ALA A 84 -1.16 16.13 -3.70
CA ALA A 84 -1.03 14.84 -3.05
C ALA A 84 -2.19 13.91 -3.45
N ILE A 85 -1.93 12.62 -3.34
CA ILE A 85 -2.88 11.57 -3.69
C ILE A 85 -3.22 10.75 -2.45
N PHE A 86 -4.51 10.63 -2.15
CA PHE A 86 -5.02 9.79 -1.08
C PHE A 86 -5.44 8.44 -1.66
N LEU A 87 -4.56 7.44 -1.49
CA LEU A 87 -4.88 6.05 -1.85
C LEU A 87 -5.80 5.49 -0.77
N LEU A 88 -6.96 4.98 -1.15
CA LEU A 88 -7.96 4.49 -0.22
C LEU A 88 -8.54 3.16 -0.72
N ASN A 89 -8.57 2.14 0.13
CA ASN A 89 -9.20 0.87 -0.21
C ASN A 89 -10.74 1.01 -0.31
N GLN A 90 -11.36 0.19 -1.17
CA GLN A 90 -12.82 0.18 -1.35
C GLN A 90 -13.59 -0.23 -0.09
N ASP A 91 -12.99 -1.03 0.80
CA ASP A 91 -13.56 -1.53 2.06
C ASP A 91 -13.26 -0.63 3.27
N THR A 92 -13.01 0.66 3.03
CA THR A 92 -12.75 1.67 4.05
C THR A 92 -13.76 2.82 3.96
N TRP A 93 -13.93 3.56 5.07
CA TRP A 93 -14.63 4.85 5.09
C TRP A 93 -13.93 5.82 6.02
N ILE A 94 -14.03 7.10 5.70
CA ILE A 94 -13.33 8.17 6.42
C ILE A 94 -14.27 8.96 7.33
N TYR A 95 -13.71 9.67 8.30
CA TYR A 95 -14.43 10.72 9.05
C TYR A 95 -14.27 12.08 8.38
N LYS A 96 -15.18 13.03 8.70
CA LYS A 96 -15.25 14.35 8.05
C LYS A 96 -13.92 15.10 8.00
N ASN A 97 -13.12 15.04 9.05
CA ASN A 97 -11.84 15.76 9.17
C ASN A 97 -10.60 14.93 8.81
N THR A 98 -10.76 13.67 8.42
CA THR A 98 -9.62 12.77 8.13
C THR A 98 -8.63 13.40 7.14
N ILE A 99 -9.13 13.83 5.98
CA ILE A 99 -8.27 14.39 4.93
C ILE A 99 -7.68 15.73 5.36
N THR A 100 -8.44 16.59 6.03
CA THR A 100 -7.94 17.88 6.55
C THR A 100 -6.73 17.66 7.45
N ASN A 101 -6.85 16.77 8.43
CA ASN A 101 -5.79 16.51 9.40
C ASN A 101 -4.54 15.87 8.73
N LEU A 102 -4.75 14.97 7.77
CA LEU A 102 -3.65 14.38 7.00
C LEU A 102 -2.90 15.43 6.16
N VAL A 103 -3.64 16.31 5.47
CA VAL A 103 -3.07 17.38 4.63
C VAL A 103 -2.26 18.36 5.46
N GLU A 104 -2.78 18.80 6.60
CA GLU A 104 -2.07 19.71 7.50
C GLU A 104 -0.72 19.12 7.95
N VAL A 105 -0.70 17.86 8.37
CA VAL A 105 0.52 17.19 8.83
C VAL A 105 1.50 16.99 7.69
N LEU A 106 1.03 16.50 6.52
CA LEU A 106 1.89 16.21 5.37
C LEU A 106 2.61 17.46 4.87
N PHE A 107 1.87 18.56 4.71
CA PHE A 107 2.45 19.78 4.12
C PHE A 107 3.14 20.70 5.14
N LYS A 108 2.96 20.48 6.44
CA LYS A 108 3.74 21.13 7.50
C LYS A 108 5.14 20.52 7.64
N ASN A 109 5.33 19.28 7.23
CA ASN A 109 6.57 18.54 7.41
C ASN A 109 7.12 18.07 6.04
N SER A 110 8.04 18.82 5.46
CA SER A 110 8.59 18.57 4.12
C SER A 110 9.33 17.22 3.97
N ASN A 111 9.75 16.60 5.06
CA ASN A 111 10.39 15.30 5.06
C ASN A 111 9.40 14.11 5.09
N LEU A 112 8.10 14.37 5.22
CA LEU A 112 7.09 13.32 5.12
C LEU A 112 6.73 13.04 3.65
N GLY A 113 6.88 11.80 3.22
CA GLY A 113 6.43 11.34 1.90
C GLY A 113 5.05 10.71 1.95
N ILE A 114 4.77 9.98 3.03
CA ILE A 114 3.50 9.28 3.29
C ILE A 114 3.00 9.65 4.68
N VAL A 115 1.71 9.94 4.79
CA VAL A 115 1.00 9.94 6.07
C VAL A 115 -0.22 9.03 5.98
N SER A 116 -0.49 8.30 7.06
CA SER A 116 -1.64 7.40 7.22
C SER A 116 -2.43 7.79 8.45
N PRO A 117 -3.77 7.70 8.44
CA PRO A 117 -4.57 7.86 9.65
C PRO A 117 -4.45 6.63 10.57
N LEU A 118 -5.05 6.68 11.74
CA LEU A 118 -5.37 5.48 12.51
C LEU A 118 -6.43 4.64 11.78
N HIS A 119 -6.25 3.33 11.77
CA HIS A 119 -7.23 2.40 11.18
C HIS A 119 -8.01 1.72 12.29
N TYR A 120 -9.31 1.97 12.33
CA TYR A 120 -10.27 1.25 13.16
C TYR A 120 -10.88 0.09 12.38
N SER A 121 -11.38 -0.90 13.07
CA SER A 121 -12.20 -1.99 12.50
C SER A 121 -13.58 -1.46 12.10
N ALA A 122 -14.41 -2.30 11.49
CA ALA A 122 -15.77 -1.95 11.10
C ALA A 122 -16.70 -1.59 12.27
N ASP A 123 -16.32 -1.92 13.51
CA ASP A 123 -17.01 -1.54 14.74
C ASP A 123 -16.79 -0.07 15.15
N GLU A 124 -15.89 0.65 14.44
CA GLU A 124 -15.54 2.06 14.64
C GLU A 124 -14.92 2.39 16.01
N THR A 125 -14.62 1.39 16.83
CA THR A 125 -14.16 1.54 18.23
C THR A 125 -12.82 0.86 18.49
N THR A 126 -12.55 -0.30 17.88
CA THR A 126 -11.29 -1.04 18.05
C THR A 126 -10.35 -0.80 16.88
N LEU A 127 -9.04 -0.70 17.14
CA LEU A 127 -8.06 -0.62 16.06
C LEU A 127 -8.06 -1.91 15.23
N ASP A 128 -7.95 -1.78 13.90
CA ASP A 128 -7.72 -2.91 13.00
C ASP A 128 -6.54 -3.75 13.51
N GLU A 129 -6.70 -5.06 13.64
CA GLU A 129 -5.71 -5.97 14.26
C GLU A 129 -4.36 -5.89 13.55
N ASN A 130 -4.34 -5.88 12.21
CA ASN A 130 -3.09 -5.78 11.47
C ASN A 130 -2.43 -4.41 11.63
N PHE A 131 -3.23 -3.34 11.58
CA PHE A 131 -2.73 -1.99 11.84
C PHE A 131 -2.14 -1.90 13.25
N ASN A 132 -2.85 -2.36 14.25
CA ASN A 132 -2.42 -2.35 15.65
C ASN A 132 -1.10 -3.11 15.86
N THR A 133 -0.94 -4.26 15.19
CA THR A 133 0.30 -5.03 15.20
C THR A 133 1.49 -4.23 14.67
N TYR A 134 1.35 -3.53 13.54
CA TYR A 134 2.41 -2.68 12.99
C TYR A 134 2.65 -1.45 13.86
N PHE A 135 1.59 -0.76 14.24
CA PHE A 135 1.65 0.49 14.98
C PHE A 135 2.33 0.33 16.35
N ASN A 136 2.10 -0.79 17.04
CA ASN A 136 2.70 -1.06 18.35
C ASN A 136 4.06 -1.74 18.31
N ARG A 137 4.41 -2.38 17.17
CA ARG A 137 5.68 -3.12 17.02
C ARG A 137 6.90 -2.19 16.93
N PHE A 138 6.74 -1.00 16.40
CA PHE A 138 7.86 -0.09 16.15
C PHE A 138 8.18 0.73 17.41
N LYS A 139 9.48 0.91 17.67
CA LYS A 139 9.95 1.77 18.75
C LYS A 139 9.43 3.21 18.54
N LYS A 140 9.14 3.89 19.62
CA LYS A 140 8.57 5.25 19.65
C LYS A 140 9.68 6.30 19.56
N GLU A 141 10.58 6.21 18.58
CA GLU A 141 11.75 7.12 18.48
C GLU A 141 11.34 8.54 18.09
N GLU A 142 10.33 8.69 17.23
CA GLU A 142 9.74 9.97 16.86
C GLU A 142 8.23 9.88 17.05
N ASP A 143 7.77 10.01 18.27
CA ASP A 143 6.37 9.91 18.66
C ASP A 143 5.93 11.18 19.39
N THR A 144 5.12 12.00 18.75
CA THR A 144 4.49 13.19 19.33
C THR A 144 3.01 12.94 19.63
N GLU A 145 2.33 13.91 20.20
CA GLU A 145 0.89 13.82 20.45
C GLU A 145 0.09 13.57 19.16
N SER A 146 0.46 14.22 18.06
CA SER A 146 -0.28 14.18 16.78
C SER A 146 0.30 13.25 15.71
N LEU A 147 1.60 12.87 15.81
CA LEU A 147 2.31 12.15 14.76
C LEU A 147 3.26 11.10 15.32
N ARG A 148 3.23 9.88 14.77
CA ARG A 148 4.24 8.85 15.01
C ARG A 148 4.93 8.48 13.71
N ILE A 149 6.27 8.54 13.69
CA ILE A 149 7.07 8.03 12.56
C ILE A 149 7.16 6.51 12.66
N VAL A 150 6.96 5.85 11.51
CA VAL A 150 7.00 4.39 11.40
C VAL A 150 7.79 3.97 10.17
N PRO A 151 8.49 2.83 10.20
CA PRO A 151 9.24 2.36 9.03
C PRO A 151 8.35 1.75 7.94
N PHE A 152 7.11 1.40 8.29
CA PHE A 152 6.15 0.75 7.41
C PHE A 152 4.73 0.91 7.95
N ILE A 153 3.80 1.05 7.03
CA ILE A 153 2.35 0.92 7.23
C ILE A 153 1.75 0.28 5.97
N ASN A 154 0.67 -0.48 6.08
CA ASN A 154 -0.01 -1.06 4.91
C ASN A 154 -0.80 0.00 4.12
N ALA A 155 -0.91 -0.19 2.81
CA ALA A 155 -1.49 0.77 1.87
C ALA A 155 -3.04 0.78 1.83
N ALA A 156 -3.70 0.60 2.98
CA ALA A 156 -5.16 0.67 3.03
C ALA A 156 -5.67 2.13 2.97
N SER A 157 -4.84 3.07 3.47
CA SER A 157 -5.15 4.50 3.49
C SER A 157 -3.86 5.31 3.61
N TRP A 158 -3.38 5.86 2.50
CA TRP A 158 -2.16 6.67 2.44
C TRP A 158 -2.39 8.00 1.74
N LEU A 159 -2.10 9.12 2.39
CA LEU A 159 -1.89 10.39 1.69
C LEU A 159 -0.41 10.51 1.34
N VAL A 160 -0.10 10.52 0.06
CA VAL A 160 1.27 10.56 -0.48
C VAL A 160 1.46 11.86 -1.26
N SER A 161 2.54 12.60 -0.98
CA SER A 161 2.84 13.83 -1.70
C SER A 161 3.21 13.54 -3.16
N LYS A 162 2.87 14.46 -4.08
CA LYS A 162 3.32 14.40 -5.48
C LYS A 162 4.84 14.31 -5.56
N GLU A 163 5.55 15.07 -4.73
CA GLU A 163 7.02 15.04 -4.69
C GLU A 163 7.55 13.65 -4.35
N CYS A 164 6.92 12.96 -3.39
CA CYS A 164 7.29 11.58 -3.04
C CYS A 164 7.14 10.67 -4.25
N PHE A 165 6.01 10.67 -4.95
CA PHE A 165 5.83 9.88 -6.18
C PHE A 165 6.83 10.24 -7.29
N THR A 166 7.13 11.52 -7.46
CA THR A 166 8.09 11.98 -8.48
C THR A 166 9.50 11.46 -8.22
N LYS A 167 9.91 11.39 -6.93
CA LYS A 167 11.25 10.92 -6.55
C LYS A 167 11.36 9.39 -6.44
N THR A 168 10.27 8.72 -6.00
CA THR A 168 10.30 7.27 -5.72
C THR A 168 9.76 6.41 -6.86
N GLY A 169 9.08 6.99 -7.83
CA GLY A 169 8.25 6.26 -8.80
C GLY A 169 6.95 5.77 -8.17
N TYR A 170 6.24 4.89 -8.89
CA TYR A 170 4.96 4.31 -8.49
C TYR A 170 5.14 2.89 -7.93
N PHE A 171 4.05 2.11 -7.82
CA PHE A 171 4.15 0.71 -7.41
C PHE A 171 4.91 -0.13 -8.44
N ASP A 172 5.80 -1.01 -7.96
CA ASP A 172 6.57 -1.87 -8.87
C ASP A 172 5.67 -2.95 -9.49
N PRO A 173 5.62 -3.07 -10.83
CA PRO A 173 4.73 -4.00 -11.52
C PRO A 173 5.09 -5.49 -11.33
N ILE A 174 6.20 -5.81 -10.67
CA ILE A 174 6.56 -7.19 -10.32
C ILE A 174 5.58 -7.80 -9.30
N PHE A 175 4.93 -6.95 -8.50
CA PHE A 175 3.91 -7.37 -7.55
C PHE A 175 2.53 -7.35 -8.20
N ASN A 176 1.87 -8.50 -8.24
CA ASN A 176 0.48 -8.55 -8.70
C ASN A 176 -0.50 -8.17 -7.59
N HIS A 177 -0.26 -8.68 -6.38
CA HIS A 177 -1.06 -8.40 -5.19
C HIS A 177 -0.26 -8.81 -3.96
N TYR A 178 -0.19 -7.97 -2.93
CA TYR A 178 0.67 -8.03 -1.75
C TYR A 178 2.16 -7.73 -2.01
N GLY A 179 2.81 -7.11 -1.06
CA GLY A 179 4.25 -6.82 -1.05
C GLY A 179 4.64 -5.50 -1.71
N GLU A 180 3.78 -4.95 -2.58
CA GLU A 180 3.95 -3.66 -3.25
C GLU A 180 4.04 -2.49 -2.27
N ASP A 181 3.26 -2.54 -1.20
CA ASP A 181 3.24 -1.53 -0.14
C ASP A 181 4.57 -1.48 0.62
N ARG A 182 5.11 -2.64 1.00
CA ARG A 182 6.41 -2.74 1.66
C ARG A 182 7.54 -2.26 0.75
N ASN A 183 7.53 -2.68 -0.50
CA ASN A 183 8.51 -2.22 -1.48
C ASN A 183 8.45 -0.70 -1.67
N PHE A 184 7.25 -0.13 -1.75
CA PHE A 184 7.09 1.32 -1.87
C PHE A 184 7.61 2.05 -0.64
N CYS A 185 7.26 1.60 0.58
CA CYS A 185 7.80 2.15 1.83
C CYS A 185 9.32 2.11 1.90
N ASP A 186 9.95 1.03 1.44
CA ASP A 186 11.41 0.92 1.42
C ASP A 186 12.04 1.91 0.45
N ARG A 187 11.44 2.15 -0.72
CA ARG A 187 11.89 3.17 -1.67
C ARG A 187 11.69 4.60 -1.15
N VAL A 188 10.56 4.87 -0.50
CA VAL A 188 10.26 6.16 0.14
C VAL A 188 11.38 6.51 1.14
N LYS A 189 11.79 5.55 1.97
CA LYS A 189 12.91 5.74 2.92
C LYS A 189 14.24 5.95 2.20
N TYR A 190 14.51 5.18 1.14
CA TYR A 190 15.74 5.33 0.34
C TYR A 190 15.89 6.73 -0.24
N HIS A 191 14.78 7.33 -0.67
CA HIS A 191 14.75 8.69 -1.21
C HIS A 191 14.66 9.79 -0.14
N GLY A 192 14.90 9.45 1.14
CA GLY A 192 15.01 10.41 2.24
C GLY A 192 13.71 10.87 2.85
N PHE A 193 12.57 10.28 2.47
CA PHE A 193 11.29 10.60 3.09
C PHE A 193 11.00 9.72 4.31
N LYS A 194 10.20 10.28 5.22
CA LYS A 194 9.63 9.58 6.37
C LYS A 194 8.19 9.16 6.10
N ILE A 195 7.72 8.19 6.86
CA ILE A 195 6.34 7.68 6.86
C ILE A 195 5.76 7.97 8.24
N GLY A 196 4.60 8.61 8.29
CA GLY A 196 3.97 9.00 9.55
C GLY A 196 2.56 8.45 9.73
N VAL A 197 2.18 8.16 10.97
CA VAL A 197 0.80 7.91 11.38
C VAL A 197 0.28 9.14 12.11
N VAL A 198 -0.77 9.75 11.57
CA VAL A 198 -1.43 10.94 12.10
C VAL A 198 -2.50 10.52 13.10
N LYS A 199 -2.28 10.80 14.39
CA LYS A 199 -3.10 10.25 15.48
C LYS A 199 -4.47 10.93 15.62
N ASN A 200 -4.64 12.14 15.11
CA ASN A 200 -5.93 12.86 15.07
C ASN A 200 -6.69 12.70 13.74
N ALA A 201 -6.23 11.79 12.88
CA ALA A 201 -6.94 11.35 11.69
C ALA A 201 -7.28 9.87 11.82
N ALA A 202 -8.45 9.45 11.35
CA ALA A 202 -8.88 8.07 11.45
C ALA A 202 -9.69 7.63 10.22
N ILE A 203 -9.67 6.33 9.95
CA ILE A 203 -10.57 5.63 9.03
C ILE A 203 -11.11 4.38 9.71
N CYS A 204 -12.18 3.82 9.13
CA CYS A 204 -12.63 2.47 9.45
C CYS A 204 -12.34 1.55 8.26
N HIS A 205 -12.00 0.30 8.55
CA HIS A 205 -11.60 -0.70 7.58
C HIS A 205 -12.34 -2.02 7.85
N ASP A 206 -13.30 -2.37 6.99
CA ASP A 206 -14.05 -3.63 7.09
C ASP A 206 -13.28 -4.79 6.44
N ARG A 207 -12.15 -5.12 7.05
CA ARG A 207 -11.29 -6.17 6.53
C ARG A 207 -11.85 -7.55 6.82
N LYS A 208 -12.25 -8.28 5.78
CA LYS A 208 -12.58 -9.71 5.90
C LYS A 208 -11.30 -10.55 5.74
N VAL A 209 -10.77 -11.01 6.87
CA VAL A 209 -9.57 -11.87 6.86
C VAL A 209 -9.96 -13.30 6.50
N LYS A 210 -9.68 -13.72 5.27
CA LYS A 210 -9.68 -15.14 4.89
C LYS A 210 -8.24 -15.61 4.76
N LEU A 211 -7.77 -16.38 5.74
CA LEU A 211 -6.49 -17.08 5.65
C LEU A 211 -6.67 -18.32 4.77
N ASN A 212 -5.94 -18.41 3.66
CA ASN A 212 -5.79 -19.63 2.89
C ASN A 212 -4.29 -19.88 2.61
N SER A 213 -3.93 -21.14 2.38
CA SER A 213 -2.54 -21.56 2.17
C SER A 213 -1.88 -20.85 0.97
N ASN A 214 -2.62 -20.58 -0.10
CA ASN A 214 -2.11 -19.90 -1.30
C ASN A 214 -1.75 -18.44 -1.00
N LYS A 215 -2.56 -17.76 -0.19
CA LYS A 215 -2.28 -16.38 0.25
C LYS A 215 -1.01 -16.33 1.08
N ILE A 216 -0.85 -17.26 2.03
CA ILE A 216 0.35 -17.36 2.89
C ILE A 216 1.59 -17.61 2.05
N GLU A 217 1.54 -18.54 1.11
CA GLU A 217 2.66 -18.83 0.21
C GLU A 217 3.04 -17.60 -0.63
N LEU A 218 2.07 -16.93 -1.25
CA LEU A 218 2.31 -15.75 -2.07
C LEU A 218 2.92 -14.60 -1.27
N GLN A 219 2.35 -14.29 -0.10
CA GLN A 219 2.88 -13.25 0.79
C GLN A 219 4.29 -13.58 1.26
N SER A 220 4.57 -14.87 1.57
CA SER A 220 5.90 -15.32 1.97
C SER A 220 6.92 -15.18 0.84
N LYS A 221 6.57 -15.55 -0.40
CA LYS A 221 7.40 -15.34 -1.59
C LYS A 221 7.73 -13.87 -1.80
N TYR A 222 6.72 -12.99 -1.71
CA TYR A 222 6.93 -11.56 -1.88
C TYR A 222 7.72 -10.93 -0.74
N LEU A 223 7.67 -11.50 0.47
CA LEU A 223 8.54 -11.04 1.54
C LEU A 223 10.02 -11.37 1.24
N VAL A 224 10.30 -12.57 0.74
CA VAL A 224 11.66 -12.95 0.27
C VAL A 224 12.13 -12.02 -0.85
N LEU A 225 11.28 -11.79 -1.87
CA LEU A 225 11.58 -10.88 -2.96
C LEU A 225 11.89 -9.46 -2.47
N ASN A 226 11.04 -8.91 -1.57
CA ASN A 226 11.23 -7.58 -1.01
C ASN A 226 12.58 -7.43 -0.31
N GLN A 227 13.07 -8.45 0.41
CA GLN A 227 14.40 -8.42 0.99
C GLN A 227 15.49 -8.34 -0.07
N MET A 228 15.37 -9.13 -1.15
CA MET A 228 16.38 -9.19 -2.20
C MET A 228 16.45 -7.91 -3.06
N ILE A 229 15.32 -7.24 -3.26
CA ILE A 229 15.25 -6.00 -4.05
C ILE A 229 15.38 -4.72 -3.22
N ASN A 230 15.53 -4.81 -1.89
CA ASN A 230 15.60 -3.64 -1.01
C ASN A 230 16.82 -2.78 -1.32
N CYS A 231 16.58 -1.57 -1.85
CA CYS A 231 17.65 -0.64 -2.25
C CYS A 231 18.37 0.04 -1.06
N ASN A 232 17.84 -0.05 0.16
CA ASN A 232 18.48 0.49 1.37
C ASN A 232 19.69 -0.32 1.83
N ASN A 233 19.87 -1.55 1.34
CA ASN A 233 20.97 -2.44 1.68
C ASN A 233 21.91 -2.64 0.49
N SER A 234 23.15 -3.03 0.72
CA SER A 234 24.01 -3.54 -0.34
C SER A 234 23.40 -4.82 -0.95
N LEU A 235 23.81 -5.18 -2.18
CA LEU A 235 23.30 -6.39 -2.84
C LEU A 235 23.55 -7.65 -2.00
N LEU A 236 24.76 -7.82 -1.48
CA LEU A 236 25.13 -9.00 -0.66
C LEU A 236 24.25 -9.10 0.59
N ILE A 237 24.05 -7.98 1.30
CA ILE A 237 23.17 -7.95 2.47
C ILE A 237 21.73 -8.30 2.08
N SER A 238 21.22 -7.77 0.97
CA SER A 238 19.87 -8.05 0.48
C SER A 238 19.68 -9.53 0.13
N LEU A 239 20.65 -10.15 -0.54
CA LEU A 239 20.62 -11.59 -0.84
C LEU A 239 20.62 -12.42 0.45
N PHE A 240 21.50 -12.10 1.39
CA PHE A 240 21.54 -12.78 2.69
C PHE A 240 20.21 -12.62 3.47
N GLN A 241 19.62 -11.41 3.50
CA GLN A 241 18.33 -11.18 4.15
C GLN A 241 17.19 -11.95 3.46
N GLY A 242 17.23 -12.08 2.13
CA GLY A 242 16.31 -12.94 1.39
C GLY A 242 16.38 -14.39 1.84
N LEU A 243 17.59 -14.97 1.93
CA LEU A 243 17.79 -16.32 2.42
C LEU A 243 17.34 -16.47 3.89
N LYS A 244 17.74 -15.54 4.76
CA LYS A 244 17.32 -15.52 6.18
C LYS A 244 15.80 -15.51 6.31
N SER A 245 15.09 -14.82 5.42
CA SER A 245 13.62 -14.77 5.42
C SER A 245 13.00 -16.13 5.12
N VAL A 246 13.61 -16.96 4.27
CA VAL A 246 13.14 -18.34 4.01
C VAL A 246 13.06 -19.14 5.31
N PHE A 247 14.13 -19.10 6.12
CA PHE A 247 14.18 -19.81 7.41
C PHE A 247 13.24 -19.18 8.44
N GLY A 248 13.23 -17.85 8.54
CA GLY A 248 12.39 -17.12 9.50
C GLY A 248 10.89 -17.34 9.30
N LEU A 249 10.43 -17.31 8.04
CA LEU A 249 9.04 -17.57 7.69
C LEU A 249 8.64 -19.02 7.97
N SER A 250 9.51 -19.97 7.66
CA SER A 250 9.26 -21.38 7.95
C SER A 250 9.14 -21.64 9.45
N LYS A 251 10.03 -21.07 10.25
CA LYS A 251 9.93 -21.13 11.72
C LYS A 251 8.62 -20.51 12.25
N PHE A 252 8.24 -19.35 11.72
CA PHE A 252 7.00 -18.66 12.12
C PHE A 252 5.74 -19.50 11.80
N HIS A 253 5.69 -20.13 10.64
CA HIS A 253 4.54 -20.94 10.23
C HIS A 253 4.51 -22.33 10.87
N PHE A 254 5.63 -22.81 11.40
CA PHE A 254 5.69 -24.11 12.09
C PHE A 254 4.72 -24.18 13.26
N SER A 255 4.68 -23.14 14.09
CA SER A 255 3.78 -23.07 15.25
C SER A 255 2.29 -22.99 14.87
N ASN A 256 1.97 -22.52 13.64
CA ASN A 256 0.60 -22.21 13.22
C ASN A 256 -0.01 -23.25 12.25
N GLN A 257 0.80 -24.03 11.51
CA GLN A 257 0.32 -24.88 10.42
C GLN A 257 0.76 -26.35 10.51
N GLY A 258 1.61 -26.70 11.47
CA GLY A 258 2.15 -28.04 11.66
C GLY A 258 3.32 -28.37 10.71
N ALA A 259 4.02 -29.46 10.99
CA ALA A 259 5.32 -29.81 10.39
C ALA A 259 5.26 -30.00 8.85
N LEU A 260 4.31 -30.80 8.34
CA LEU A 260 4.24 -31.14 6.89
C LEU A 260 4.01 -29.92 6.01
N LYS A 261 3.06 -29.04 6.39
CA LYS A 261 2.79 -27.80 5.63
C LYS A 261 3.96 -26.85 5.68
N THR A 262 4.66 -26.78 6.81
CA THR A 262 5.86 -25.93 6.97
C THR A 262 7.01 -26.42 6.13
N ILE A 263 7.27 -27.73 6.08
CA ILE A 263 8.33 -28.31 5.23
C ILE A 263 8.03 -28.02 3.75
N SER A 264 6.76 -28.21 3.33
CA SER A 264 6.34 -27.86 1.97
C SER A 264 6.56 -26.38 1.66
N LEU A 265 6.17 -25.47 2.55
CA LEU A 265 6.40 -24.04 2.40
C LEU A 265 7.91 -23.71 2.33
N PHE A 266 8.72 -24.29 3.22
CA PHE A 266 10.18 -24.11 3.23
C PHE A 266 10.81 -24.48 1.88
N ILE A 267 10.49 -25.67 1.35
CA ILE A 267 11.01 -26.13 0.05
C ILE A 267 10.59 -25.16 -1.06
N LYS A 268 9.32 -24.75 -1.11
CA LYS A 268 8.83 -23.79 -2.10
C LYS A 268 9.52 -22.42 -2.02
N LEU A 269 9.78 -21.92 -0.81
CA LEU A 269 10.47 -20.63 -0.63
C LEU A 269 11.95 -20.75 -0.99
N LEU A 270 12.59 -21.87 -0.68
CA LEU A 270 13.98 -22.13 -1.04
C LEU A 270 14.16 -22.21 -2.57
N LEU A 271 13.28 -22.96 -3.25
CA LEU A 271 13.26 -23.02 -4.71
C LEU A 271 12.98 -21.66 -5.34
N TYR A 272 12.06 -20.89 -4.77
CA TYR A 272 11.77 -19.53 -5.22
C TYR A 272 12.99 -18.61 -5.05
N TYR A 273 13.69 -18.69 -3.91
CA TYR A 273 14.91 -17.91 -3.67
C TYR A 273 16.01 -18.24 -4.69
N PHE A 274 16.26 -19.53 -4.98
CA PHE A 274 17.23 -19.91 -6.00
C PHE A 274 16.82 -19.49 -7.41
N ASN A 275 15.52 -19.56 -7.74
CA ASN A 275 15.01 -19.03 -9.01
C ASN A 275 15.27 -17.52 -9.14
N LEU A 276 15.10 -16.75 -8.07
CA LEU A 276 15.45 -15.32 -8.06
C LEU A 276 16.95 -15.09 -8.25
N LEU A 277 17.82 -15.94 -7.68
CA LEU A 277 19.27 -15.88 -7.92
C LEU A 277 19.64 -16.18 -9.36
N LEU A 278 19.03 -17.19 -9.98
CA LEU A 278 19.22 -17.49 -11.41
C LEU A 278 18.79 -16.31 -12.29
N ASN A 279 17.79 -15.54 -11.85
CA ASN A 279 17.29 -14.33 -12.51
C ASN A 279 17.88 -13.03 -11.92
N ILE A 280 19.13 -13.07 -11.45
CA ILE A 280 19.78 -11.96 -10.74
C ILE A 280 19.75 -10.64 -11.55
N ARG A 281 19.78 -10.71 -12.87
CA ARG A 281 19.69 -9.53 -13.76
C ARG A 281 18.38 -8.77 -13.54
N THR A 282 17.28 -9.48 -13.33
CA THR A 282 15.96 -8.87 -13.01
C THR A 282 16.01 -8.17 -11.65
N ILE A 283 16.58 -8.82 -10.62
CA ILE A 283 16.78 -8.22 -9.30
C ILE A 283 17.59 -6.92 -9.40
N LEU A 284 18.71 -6.95 -10.13
CA LEU A 284 19.56 -5.77 -10.34
C LEU A 284 18.83 -4.65 -11.06
N LYS A 285 18.04 -4.98 -12.11
CA LYS A 285 17.21 -4.00 -12.83
C LYS A 285 16.19 -3.33 -11.92
N ILE A 286 15.46 -4.11 -11.11
CA ILE A 286 14.46 -3.56 -10.17
C ILE A 286 15.15 -2.66 -9.14
N ARG A 287 16.28 -3.08 -8.57
CA ARG A 287 17.06 -2.25 -7.63
C ARG A 287 17.52 -0.96 -8.27
N LEU A 288 18.02 -1.01 -9.50
CA LEU A 288 18.44 0.18 -10.25
C LEU A 288 17.27 1.14 -10.50
N ASN A 289 16.12 0.61 -10.90
CA ASN A 289 14.90 1.40 -11.08
C ASN A 289 14.47 2.04 -9.76
N SER A 290 14.55 1.30 -8.65
CA SER A 290 14.24 1.80 -7.30
C SER A 290 15.16 2.96 -6.90
N ILE A 291 16.45 2.86 -7.17
CA ILE A 291 17.45 3.92 -6.92
C ILE A 291 17.15 5.15 -7.80
N LYS A 292 16.74 4.96 -9.06
CA LYS A 292 16.42 6.04 -9.99
C LYS A 292 15.01 6.63 -9.80
N GLY A 293 14.15 6.03 -8.99
CA GLY A 293 12.77 6.47 -8.78
C GLY A 293 11.87 6.30 -10.02
N ILE A 294 12.11 5.30 -10.85
CA ILE A 294 11.36 5.08 -12.11
C ILE A 294 10.51 3.80 -12.10
N ASN A 295 10.31 3.18 -10.92
CA ASN A 295 9.44 2.01 -10.79
C ASN A 295 7.99 2.36 -11.15
N GLY A 296 7.36 1.50 -11.94
CA GLY A 296 5.94 1.60 -12.27
C GLY A 296 5.52 2.86 -13.03
N VAL A 297 6.45 3.74 -13.40
CA VAL A 297 6.14 4.92 -14.23
C VAL A 297 5.66 4.43 -15.59
N LEU A 298 4.46 4.86 -15.98
CA LEU A 298 3.91 4.54 -17.29
C LEU A 298 4.74 5.22 -18.39
N PRO A 299 5.04 4.55 -19.49
CA PRO A 299 5.68 5.23 -20.62
C PRO A 299 4.78 6.36 -21.11
N LEU A 300 5.39 7.52 -21.36
CA LEU A 300 4.72 8.70 -21.92
C LEU A 300 4.20 8.41 -23.33
#